data_9e4b3ef50bbc594be231a10d92fddc60
#
_entry.id   9e4b3ef50bbc594be231a10d92fddc60
#
_cell.length_a   1.000
_cell.length_b   1.000
_cell.length_c   1.000
_cell.angle_alpha   90.00
_cell.angle_beta   90.00
_cell.angle_gamma   90.00
#
_symmetry.space_group_name_H-M   'P 1'
#
loop_
_entity.id
_entity.type
_entity.pdbx_description
1 polymer ?
#
loop_
_entity_poly.entity_id
_entity_poly.type
_entity_poly.pdbx_seq_one_letter_code
_entity_poly.pdbx_strand_id
1 'polypeptide(L)'
;AQGAMDAQTKVSGPLEMSVEAAVPGVVMPSPIHVFTTVEAASEYIGFRPHMPKLLPVGFNIQSVITLEKDILQVVYVYEPGADPYYNKAGGALIIYRSSKLTGDISGDHKIHKVIETERVDGTKVTFKGSDKMVYLASWIKDGQNHSLDFYRPVTRDVAKGIIHNIVEETSHIK
;
A
#
# COMPACT_ATOMS: atom_id res chain seq x y z
N ALA A 1 8.76 -18.29 16.45
CA ALA A 1 8.12 -17.28 16.89
C ALA A 1 6.66 -17.36 16.95
N GLN A 2 6.36 -18.42 17.08
CA GLN A 2 5.14 -18.65 17.18
C GLN A 2 4.39 -17.91 18.12
N GLY A 3 4.86 -17.80 19.20
CA GLY A 3 4.04 -17.23 20.18
C GLY A 3 3.64 -15.86 19.92
N ALA A 4 4.43 -15.22 19.21
CA ALA A 4 4.13 -13.86 18.97
C ALA A 4 2.80 -13.69 18.36
N MET A 5 2.39 -14.64 17.70
CA MET A 5 1.19 -14.47 17.07
C MET A 5 0.07 -14.41 17.96
N ASP A 6 0.16 -15.05 19.02
CA ASP A 6 -0.93 -15.09 19.85
C ASP A 6 -1.33 -13.86 20.45
N ALA A 7 -0.46 -13.12 20.89
CA ALA A 7 -0.83 -12.00 21.67
C ALA A 7 -1.47 -10.96 20.87
N GLN A 8 -1.11 -10.93 19.68
CA GLN A 8 -1.45 -9.83 18.98
C GLN A 8 -2.82 -9.64 18.69
N THR A 9 -3.48 -10.64 18.67
CA THR A 9 -4.79 -10.56 18.15
C THR A 9 -5.67 -9.60 18.85
N LYS A 10 -5.42 -9.28 20.07
CA LYS A 10 -6.31 -8.40 20.71
C LYS A 10 -5.74 -7.07 21.00
N VAL A 11 -4.63 -6.77 20.51
CA VAL A 11 -4.00 -5.54 20.86
C VAL A 11 -4.11 -4.58 19.71
N SER A 12 -4.44 -3.34 20.00
CA SER A 12 -4.48 -2.36 18.94
C SER A 12 -3.13 -1.75 18.66
N GLY A 13 -2.13 -2.03 19.45
CA GLY A 13 -0.79 -1.52 19.17
C GLY A 13 -0.04 -2.37 18.19
N PRO A 14 1.24 -2.10 18.04
CA PRO A 14 2.03 -2.84 17.06
C PRO A 14 2.29 -4.26 17.52
N LEU A 15 2.29 -5.13 16.55
CA LEU A 15 2.66 -6.50 16.76
C LEU A 15 3.96 -6.72 16.05
N GLU A 16 4.98 -6.99 16.81
CA GLU A 16 6.28 -7.13 16.23
C GLU A 16 6.46 -8.48 15.61
N MET A 17 6.86 -8.51 14.37
CA MET A 17 7.17 -9.76 13.71
C MET A 17 8.67 -9.93 13.70
N SER A 18 9.13 -10.96 14.34
CA SER A 18 10.54 -11.23 14.38
C SER A 18 10.99 -11.88 13.12
N VAL A 19 12.07 -11.39 12.58
CA VAL A 19 12.71 -12.02 11.46
C VAL A 19 13.80 -12.90 12.03
N GLU A 20 13.74 -14.16 11.70
CA GLU A 20 14.72 -15.05 12.19
C GLU A 20 16.08 -14.71 11.66
N ALA A 21 16.98 -14.44 12.51
CA ALA A 21 18.31 -14.12 12.09
C ALA A 21 19.01 -15.39 11.70
N ALA A 22 19.74 -15.32 10.62
CA ALA A 22 20.49 -16.46 10.19
C ALA A 22 21.66 -16.75 11.11
N VAL A 23 22.15 -15.76 11.80
CA VAL A 23 23.31 -15.94 12.65
C VAL A 23 22.85 -16.11 14.07
N PRO A 24 23.14 -17.23 14.69
CA PRO A 24 22.75 -17.46 16.07
C PRO A 24 23.35 -16.43 17.00
N GLY A 25 22.56 -15.97 17.92
CA GLY A 25 23.01 -14.99 18.86
C GLY A 25 22.92 -13.56 18.42
N VAL A 26 22.57 -13.34 17.17
CA VAL A 26 22.38 -12.00 16.65
C VAL A 26 20.90 -11.74 16.50
N VAL A 27 20.39 -10.77 17.22
CA VAL A 27 18.98 -10.43 17.12
C VAL A 27 18.89 -9.08 16.44
N MET A 28 18.19 -9.06 15.31
CA MET A 28 17.98 -7.81 14.61
C MET A 28 16.53 -7.43 14.78
N PRO A 29 16.26 -6.20 15.16
CA PRO A 29 14.87 -5.78 15.28
C PRO A 29 14.21 -5.85 13.92
N SER A 30 13.00 -6.32 13.90
CA SER A 30 12.25 -6.36 12.68
C SER A 30 11.85 -4.96 12.28
N PRO A 31 12.05 -4.57 11.04
CA PRO A 31 11.58 -3.28 10.58
C PRO A 31 10.08 -3.28 10.31
N ILE A 32 9.45 -4.44 10.39
CA ILE A 32 8.05 -4.58 10.04
C ILE A 32 7.22 -4.76 11.29
N HIS A 33 6.22 -3.92 11.45
CA HIS A 33 5.24 -4.06 12.54
C HIS A 33 3.87 -4.27 11.93
N VAL A 34 3.13 -5.21 12.47
CA VAL A 34 1.81 -5.58 11.95
C VAL A 34 0.74 -5.02 12.86
N PHE A 35 -0.30 -4.48 12.25
CA PHE A 35 -1.39 -3.88 13.01
C PHE A 35 -2.72 -4.50 12.60
N THR A 36 -3.68 -4.45 13.50
CA THR A 36 -5.01 -4.95 13.19
C THR A 36 -5.88 -3.89 12.53
N THR A 37 -5.54 -2.63 12.68
CA THR A 37 -6.33 -1.54 12.10
C THR A 37 -5.41 -0.48 11.53
N VAL A 38 -5.96 0.28 10.59
CA VAL A 38 -5.25 1.43 10.03
C VAL A 38 -5.05 2.49 11.12
N GLU A 39 -6.01 2.64 12.01
CA GLU A 39 -5.91 3.62 13.09
C GLU A 39 -4.72 3.34 14.00
N ALA A 40 -4.54 2.09 14.38
CA ALA A 40 -3.42 1.72 15.25
C ALA A 40 -2.08 1.97 14.55
N ALA A 41 -2.01 1.64 13.26
CA ALA A 41 -0.80 1.88 12.50
C ALA A 41 -0.54 3.37 12.38
N SER A 42 -1.59 4.16 12.19
CA SER A 42 -1.46 5.61 12.06
C SER A 42 -0.92 6.23 13.34
N GLU A 43 -1.40 5.77 14.48
CA GLU A 43 -0.91 6.27 15.75
C GLU A 43 0.57 5.94 15.93
N TYR A 44 0.95 4.74 15.55
CA TYR A 44 2.34 4.34 15.70
C TYR A 44 3.27 5.15 14.80
N ILE A 45 2.85 5.36 13.55
CA ILE A 45 3.72 6.00 12.57
C ILE A 45 3.65 7.53 12.63
N GLY A 46 2.62 8.07 13.24
CA GLY A 46 2.54 9.51 13.48
C GLY A 46 1.84 10.32 12.40
N PHE A 47 1.16 9.68 11.47
CA PHE A 47 0.36 10.41 10.49
C PHE A 47 -0.78 9.52 10.01
N ARG A 48 -1.81 10.15 9.45
CA ARG A 48 -2.93 9.40 8.92
C ARG A 48 -2.82 9.29 7.42
N PRO A 49 -2.88 8.08 6.87
CA PRO A 49 -2.88 7.92 5.44
C PRO A 49 -4.25 8.28 4.88
N HIS A 50 -4.29 8.54 3.61
CA HIS A 50 -5.55 8.80 2.93
C HIS A 50 -5.86 7.54 2.11
N MET A 51 -6.81 6.77 2.60
CA MET A 51 -7.09 5.45 2.04
C MET A 51 -7.98 5.54 0.81
N PRO A 52 -7.76 4.67 -0.18
CA PRO A 52 -8.69 4.63 -1.30
C PRO A 52 -10.05 4.15 -0.83
N LYS A 53 -11.09 4.82 -1.26
CA LYS A 53 -12.43 4.44 -0.89
C LYS A 53 -13.08 3.53 -1.91
N LEU A 54 -12.70 3.70 -3.17
CA LEU A 54 -13.28 2.90 -4.23
C LEU A 54 -12.20 2.09 -4.90
N LEU A 55 -12.23 0.81 -4.66
CA LEU A 55 -11.38 -0.16 -5.32
C LEU A 55 -12.25 -0.98 -6.27
N PRO A 56 -11.65 -1.67 -7.23
CA PRO A 56 -12.44 -2.60 -8.03
C PRO A 56 -13.14 -3.61 -7.13
N VAL A 57 -14.28 -4.08 -7.59
CA VAL A 57 -15.10 -5.01 -6.81
C VAL A 57 -14.28 -6.23 -6.43
N GLY A 58 -14.40 -6.64 -5.19
CA GLY A 58 -13.78 -7.88 -4.72
C GLY A 58 -12.50 -7.71 -3.94
N PHE A 59 -11.97 -6.48 -3.85
CA PHE A 59 -10.75 -6.28 -3.09
C PHE A 59 -11.05 -5.94 -1.64
N ASN A 60 -10.32 -6.57 -0.73
CA ASN A 60 -10.46 -6.34 0.71
C ASN A 60 -9.09 -6.22 1.35
N ILE A 61 -9.04 -5.55 2.48
CA ILE A 61 -7.77 -5.38 3.19
C ILE A 61 -7.31 -6.73 3.72
N GLN A 62 -6.08 -7.09 3.38
CA GLN A 62 -5.46 -8.28 3.90
C GLN A 62 -4.54 -7.97 5.06
N SER A 63 -3.77 -6.91 4.98
CA SER A 63 -2.84 -6.59 6.03
C SER A 63 -2.56 -5.10 6.10
N VAL A 64 -2.20 -4.65 7.30
CA VAL A 64 -1.77 -3.28 7.56
C VAL A 64 -0.46 -3.39 8.30
N ILE A 65 0.60 -2.85 7.72
CA ILE A 65 1.91 -2.90 8.36
C ILE A 65 2.59 -1.56 8.26
N THR A 66 3.60 -1.37 9.09
CA THR A 66 4.50 -0.24 8.95
C THR A 66 5.90 -0.76 8.70
N LEU A 67 6.66 -0.02 7.91
CA LEU A 67 8.05 -0.34 7.62
C LEU A 67 8.90 0.73 8.27
N GLU A 68 9.65 0.33 9.26
CA GLU A 68 10.63 1.21 9.94
C GLU A 68 10.07 2.51 10.49
N LYS A 69 8.81 2.55 10.81
CA LYS A 69 8.17 3.76 11.31
C LYS A 69 8.14 4.90 10.28
N ASP A 70 8.42 4.57 9.05
CA ASP A 70 8.48 5.57 7.99
C ASP A 70 7.39 5.39 6.95
N ILE A 71 7.01 4.16 6.67
CA ILE A 71 6.07 3.84 5.60
C ILE A 71 4.92 3.04 6.17
N LEU A 72 3.72 3.47 5.87
CA LEU A 72 2.52 2.69 6.18
C LEU A 72 2.09 1.97 4.92
N GLN A 73 1.85 0.68 5.01
CA GLN A 73 1.48 -0.13 3.86
C GLN A 73 0.20 -0.89 4.12
N VAL A 74 -0.72 -0.82 3.19
CA VAL A 74 -1.95 -1.59 3.24
C VAL A 74 -2.01 -2.47 2.01
N VAL A 75 -2.20 -3.76 2.22
CA VAL A 75 -2.30 -4.72 1.14
C VAL A 75 -3.75 -5.11 0.99
N TYR A 76 -4.26 -4.96 -0.22
CA TYR A 76 -5.61 -5.38 -0.56
C TYR A 76 -5.49 -6.64 -1.42
N VAL A 77 -6.32 -7.62 -1.15
CA VAL A 77 -6.30 -8.86 -1.90
C VAL A 77 -7.67 -9.07 -2.52
N TYR A 78 -7.69 -9.64 -3.71
CA TYR A 78 -8.92 -9.96 -4.39
C TYR A 78 -9.53 -11.23 -3.81
N GLU A 79 -10.81 -11.15 -3.48
CA GLU A 79 -11.49 -12.30 -2.92
C GLU A 79 -12.09 -13.15 -4.03
N PRO A 80 -11.82 -14.44 -4.05
CA PRO A 80 -12.33 -15.31 -5.10
C PRO A 80 -13.84 -15.30 -5.15
N GLY A 81 -14.35 -15.31 -6.36
CA GLY A 81 -15.77 -15.36 -6.55
C GLY A 81 -16.43 -14.02 -6.73
N ALA A 82 -15.76 -12.96 -6.37
CA ALA A 82 -16.36 -11.63 -6.52
C ALA A 82 -16.35 -11.18 -7.98
N ASP A 83 -15.27 -11.45 -8.68
CA ASP A 83 -15.13 -11.05 -10.07
C ASP A 83 -14.24 -12.05 -10.79
N PRO A 84 -14.79 -12.83 -11.72
CA PRO A 84 -14.00 -13.86 -12.39
C PRO A 84 -12.79 -13.32 -13.13
N TYR A 85 -12.83 -12.06 -13.52
CA TYR A 85 -11.72 -11.50 -14.26
C TYR A 85 -10.44 -11.52 -13.42
N TYR A 86 -10.54 -11.20 -12.16
CA TYR A 86 -9.37 -11.18 -11.29
C TYR A 86 -9.08 -12.54 -10.66
N ASN A 87 -10.05 -13.42 -10.73
CA ASN A 87 -9.94 -14.67 -9.99
C ASN A 87 -8.85 -15.61 -10.50
N LYS A 88 -8.49 -15.49 -11.74
CA LYS A 88 -7.60 -16.45 -12.34
C LYS A 88 -6.19 -16.45 -11.84
N ALA A 89 -5.73 -15.37 -11.31
CA ALA A 89 -4.34 -15.27 -10.97
C ALA A 89 -4.01 -15.70 -9.57
N GLY A 90 -4.96 -16.23 -8.87
CA GLY A 90 -4.64 -16.71 -7.54
C GLY A 90 -4.21 -15.61 -6.61
N GLY A 91 -4.94 -14.52 -6.62
CA GLY A 91 -4.65 -13.46 -5.69
C GLY A 91 -3.99 -12.26 -6.31
N ALA A 92 -4.78 -11.45 -6.96
CA ALA A 92 -4.31 -10.16 -7.39
C ALA A 92 -4.19 -9.28 -6.16
N LEU A 93 -3.14 -8.49 -6.10
CA LEU A 93 -2.88 -7.61 -4.97
C LEU A 93 -2.82 -6.17 -5.42
N ILE A 94 -3.29 -5.29 -4.55
CA ILE A 94 -3.06 -3.87 -4.70
C ILE A 94 -2.37 -3.44 -3.41
N ILE A 95 -1.22 -2.80 -3.53
CA ILE A 95 -0.46 -2.37 -2.38
C ILE A 95 -0.42 -0.86 -2.35
N TYR A 96 -1.00 -0.30 -1.31
CA TYR A 96 -0.98 1.14 -1.10
C TYR A 96 0.07 1.47 -0.04
N ARG A 97 0.92 2.45 -0.33
CA ARG A 97 1.92 2.93 0.63
C ARG A 97 1.79 4.43 0.79
N SER A 98 2.01 4.89 1.98
CA SER A 98 2.05 6.31 2.28
C SER A 98 3.19 6.60 3.25
N SER A 99 3.84 7.74 3.05
CA SER A 99 4.99 8.10 3.87
C SER A 99 5.22 9.60 3.84
N LYS A 100 5.88 10.11 4.86
CA LYS A 100 6.35 11.49 4.83
C LYS A 100 7.77 11.58 4.29
N LEU A 101 8.38 10.45 3.97
CA LEU A 101 9.70 10.46 3.36
C LEU A 101 9.62 10.98 1.94
N THR A 102 10.73 11.53 1.46
CA THR A 102 10.81 11.95 0.07
C THR A 102 11.35 10.80 -0.76
N GLY A 103 11.12 10.86 -2.05
CA GLY A 103 11.65 9.85 -2.97
C GLY A 103 10.66 8.72 -3.19
N ASP A 104 11.16 7.69 -3.82
CA ASP A 104 10.32 6.57 -4.23
C ASP A 104 10.12 5.61 -3.06
N ILE A 105 8.90 5.47 -2.63
CA ILE A 105 8.56 4.59 -1.51
C ILE A 105 7.91 3.29 -1.98
N SER A 106 7.77 3.11 -3.29
CA SER A 106 7.00 1.97 -3.79
C SER A 106 7.71 0.62 -3.60
N GLY A 107 9.01 0.65 -3.52
CA GLY A 107 9.75 -0.60 -3.47
C GLY A 107 9.81 -1.31 -4.81
N ASP A 108 9.33 -0.68 -5.85
CA ASP A 108 9.34 -1.27 -7.17
C ASP A 108 10.60 -0.80 -7.90
N HIS A 109 11.49 -1.72 -8.14
CA HIS A 109 12.76 -1.41 -8.81
C HIS A 109 12.78 -1.91 -10.24
N LYS A 110 11.63 -2.30 -10.76
CA LYS A 110 11.56 -2.79 -12.14
C LYS A 110 11.68 -1.64 -13.11
N ILE A 111 12.16 -1.96 -14.30
CA ILE A 111 12.22 -1.00 -15.38
C ILE A 111 10.91 -1.10 -16.15
N HIS A 112 10.22 0.03 -16.28
CA HIS A 112 8.94 0.05 -16.97
C HIS A 112 9.12 0.68 -18.34
N LYS A 113 8.41 0.14 -19.33
CA LYS A 113 8.51 0.63 -20.69
C LYS A 113 7.92 2.02 -20.85
N VAL A 114 6.89 2.31 -20.10
CA VAL A 114 6.19 3.58 -20.19
C VAL A 114 6.22 4.26 -18.85
N ILE A 115 6.67 5.50 -18.82
CA ILE A 115 6.62 6.33 -17.63
C ILE A 115 6.01 7.64 -18.07
N GLU A 116 4.82 7.94 -17.55
CA GLU A 116 4.09 9.14 -17.95
C GLU A 116 3.54 9.84 -16.74
N THR A 117 3.40 11.15 -16.87
CA THR A 117 2.86 11.96 -15.79
C THR A 117 1.58 12.61 -16.28
N GLU A 118 0.58 12.60 -15.42
CA GLU A 118 -0.70 13.19 -15.76
C GLU A 118 -1.30 13.80 -14.51
N ARG A 119 -2.13 14.83 -14.67
CA ARG A 119 -2.80 15.41 -13.51
C ARG A 119 -4.12 14.72 -13.28
N VAL A 120 -4.33 14.34 -12.02
CA VAL A 120 -5.60 13.77 -11.59
C VAL A 120 -6.11 14.71 -10.52
N ASP A 121 -7.20 15.41 -10.83
CA ASP A 121 -7.78 16.43 -9.93
C ASP A 121 -6.74 17.41 -9.44
N GLY A 122 -5.89 17.87 -10.37
CA GLY A 122 -4.91 18.88 -10.05
C GLY A 122 -3.62 18.35 -9.44
N THR A 123 -3.57 17.09 -9.09
CA THR A 123 -2.37 16.49 -8.51
C THR A 123 -1.61 15.75 -9.59
N LYS A 124 -0.31 15.96 -9.62
CA LYS A 124 0.55 15.33 -10.61
C LYS A 124 0.80 13.89 -10.19
N VAL A 125 0.43 12.97 -11.05
CA VAL A 125 0.60 11.54 -10.78
C VAL A 125 1.52 10.94 -11.83
N THR A 126 2.48 10.15 -11.39
CA THR A 126 3.38 9.44 -12.29
C THR A 126 2.87 8.01 -12.43
N PHE A 127 2.62 7.60 -13.67
CA PHE A 127 2.19 6.25 -13.97
C PHE A 127 3.31 5.49 -14.65
N LYS A 128 3.58 4.29 -14.18
CA LYS A 128 4.59 3.42 -14.77
C LYS A 128 3.93 2.12 -15.20
N GLY A 129 4.28 1.68 -16.39
CA GLY A 129 3.66 0.46 -16.89
C GLY A 129 4.16 0.06 -18.24
N SER A 130 3.24 -0.53 -19.01
CA SER A 130 3.53 -1.08 -20.33
C SER A 130 2.32 -0.86 -21.18
N ASP A 131 2.52 -0.29 -22.39
CA ASP A 131 1.43 0.05 -23.29
C ASP A 131 0.40 0.92 -22.57
N LYS A 132 -0.80 0.46 -22.42
CA LYS A 132 -1.85 1.22 -21.74
C LYS A 132 -2.14 0.70 -20.36
N MET A 133 -1.32 -0.20 -19.88
CA MET A 133 -1.55 -0.81 -18.58
C MET A 133 -0.63 -0.20 -17.52
N VAL A 134 -1.15 -0.04 -16.32
CA VAL A 134 -0.43 0.59 -15.21
C VAL A 134 -0.08 -0.45 -14.17
N TYR A 135 1.18 -0.49 -13.80
CA TYR A 135 1.66 -1.33 -12.70
C TYR A 135 1.90 -0.51 -11.44
N LEU A 136 2.22 0.76 -11.60
CA LEU A 136 2.57 1.59 -10.45
C LEU A 136 2.10 3.02 -10.69
N ALA A 137 1.50 3.62 -9.66
CA ALA A 137 1.17 5.03 -9.69
C ALA A 137 1.72 5.66 -8.43
N SER A 138 2.27 6.86 -8.53
CA SER A 138 2.81 7.55 -7.36
C SER A 138 2.56 9.05 -7.46
N TRP A 139 2.39 9.66 -6.31
CA TRP A 139 2.15 11.11 -6.25
C TRP A 139 2.48 11.64 -4.86
N ILE A 140 2.57 12.96 -4.77
CA ILE A 140 2.80 13.66 -3.51
C ILE A 140 1.65 14.61 -3.30
N LYS A 141 1.07 14.57 -2.12
CA LYS A 141 -0.03 15.47 -1.77
C LYS A 141 0.07 15.79 -0.28
N ASP A 142 0.04 17.09 0.02
CA ASP A 142 0.07 17.57 1.41
C ASP A 142 1.24 17.00 2.22
N GLY A 143 2.41 16.95 1.59
CA GLY A 143 3.61 16.49 2.27
C GLY A 143 3.70 15.00 2.45
N GLN A 144 2.78 14.25 1.88
CA GLN A 144 2.84 12.80 1.93
C GLN A 144 3.07 12.23 0.55
N ASN A 145 3.95 11.24 0.51
CA ASN A 145 4.19 10.43 -0.67
C ASN A 145 3.19 9.28 -0.67
N HIS A 146 2.68 8.98 -1.84
CA HIS A 146 1.73 7.89 -2.00
C HIS A 146 2.15 7.01 -3.16
N SER A 147 1.94 5.72 -3.06
CA SER A 147 2.12 4.82 -4.18
C SER A 147 1.04 3.75 -4.18
N LEU A 148 0.65 3.35 -5.38
CA LEU A 148 -0.24 2.21 -5.60
C LEU A 148 0.46 1.26 -6.54
N ASP A 149 0.66 0.05 -6.08
CA ASP A 149 1.34 -0.99 -6.84
C ASP A 149 0.29 -2.04 -7.18
N PHE A 150 0.14 -2.32 -8.46
CA PHE A 150 -0.84 -3.28 -8.93
C PHE A 150 -0.11 -4.55 -9.36
N TYR A 151 -0.29 -5.62 -8.59
CA TYR A 151 0.34 -6.88 -8.93
C TYR A 151 -0.12 -7.32 -10.31
N ARG A 152 -1.42 -7.20 -10.57
CA ARG A 152 -1.97 -7.39 -11.90
C ARG A 152 -2.23 -6.01 -12.45
N PRO A 153 -1.65 -5.65 -13.60
CA PRO A 153 -1.78 -4.29 -14.10
C PRO A 153 -3.22 -3.95 -14.43
N VAL A 154 -3.54 -2.68 -14.28
CA VAL A 154 -4.88 -2.18 -14.58
C VAL A 154 -4.78 -1.15 -15.68
N THR A 155 -5.91 -0.78 -16.28
CA THR A 155 -5.91 0.27 -17.30
C THR A 155 -5.66 1.61 -16.61
N ARG A 156 -5.27 2.59 -17.41
CA ARG A 156 -5.06 3.95 -16.90
C ARG A 156 -6.34 4.48 -16.27
N ASP A 157 -7.48 4.20 -16.88
CA ASP A 157 -8.75 4.69 -16.37
C ASP A 157 -9.08 4.11 -15.00
N VAL A 158 -8.81 2.83 -14.79
CA VAL A 158 -9.05 2.20 -13.50
C VAL A 158 -8.13 2.81 -12.46
N ALA A 159 -6.86 2.98 -12.80
CA ALA A 159 -5.89 3.57 -11.87
C ALA A 159 -6.32 4.99 -11.49
N LYS A 160 -6.74 5.78 -12.48
CA LYS A 160 -7.16 7.14 -12.21
C LYS A 160 -8.41 7.18 -11.34
N GLY A 161 -9.32 6.25 -11.52
CA GLY A 161 -10.51 6.18 -10.68
C GLY A 161 -10.20 5.92 -9.23
N ILE A 162 -9.23 5.04 -8.95
CA ILE A 162 -8.82 4.78 -7.59
C ILE A 162 -8.13 6.01 -7.00
N ILE A 163 -7.23 6.60 -7.76
CA ILE A 163 -6.46 7.76 -7.30
C ILE A 163 -7.35 8.97 -7.10
N HIS A 164 -8.34 9.14 -7.96
CA HIS A 164 -9.27 10.25 -7.85
C HIS A 164 -9.88 10.31 -6.46
N ASN A 165 -10.29 9.18 -5.95
CA ASN A 165 -10.90 9.14 -4.62
C ASN A 165 -9.92 9.49 -3.52
N ILE A 166 -8.66 9.06 -3.65
CA ILE A 166 -7.65 9.38 -2.65
C ILE A 166 -7.32 10.86 -2.70
N VAL A 167 -7.12 11.40 -3.90
CA VAL A 167 -6.73 12.78 -4.07
C VAL A 167 -7.83 13.70 -3.58
N GLU A 168 -9.07 13.37 -3.90
CA GLU A 168 -10.17 14.18 -3.48
C GLU A 168 -10.35 14.16 -1.98
N GLU A 169 -10.21 13.00 -1.38
CA GLU A 169 -10.30 12.87 0.05
C GLU A 169 -9.26 13.74 0.74
N THR A 170 -8.04 13.72 0.22
CA THR A 170 -6.97 14.53 0.76
C THR A 170 -7.29 16.01 0.66
N SER A 171 -7.93 16.42 -0.41
CA SER A 171 -8.28 17.82 -0.60
C SER A 171 -9.28 18.32 0.42
N HIS A 172 -10.13 17.46 0.91
CA HIS A 172 -11.15 17.85 1.88
C HIS A 172 -10.65 17.87 3.30
N ILE A 173 -9.51 17.30 3.57
CA ILE A 173 -8.96 17.25 4.92
C ILE A 173 -8.05 18.43 5.10
N LYS A 174 -8.37 19.27 6.03
CA LYS A 174 -7.57 20.46 6.28
C LYS A 174 -6.78 20.35 7.56
#